data_2abff026214569d5f465a8bddee88670
#
_entry.id   2abff026214569d5f465a8bddee88670
#
_cell.length_a   1.000
_cell.length_b   1.000
_cell.length_c   1.000
_cell.angle_alpha   90.00
_cell.angle_beta   90.00
_cell.angle_gamma   90.00
#
_symmetry.space_group_name_H-M   'P 1'
#
loop_
_entity.id
_entity.type
_entity.pdbx_description
1 polymer ?
#
loop_
_entity_poly.entity_id
_entity_poly.type
_entity_poly.pdbx_seq_one_letter_code
_entity_poly.pdbx_strand_id
1 'polypeptide(L)'
;MKKKICVSAVCFAMYAASCMGQVVQNDGFAQLCEVYRHATMTLNKVKTVDESGSALDSLALLLRNNKDNPAILQVLRWSYDTCPKEKRGAYEMALREQAEMKDAIKRLAMSGALQSEKIGTAVNQFAKTFAIRDLVYDERVGNEGAPAETKKARDKRMKWWRDGKFGMFIHYGLYSGLAGEFQGKQYEGCVEWIQMQSGADFETYKKEAIPRFNPKSGKAAEWVKLAKEAGCSYTVLTSRHHEGFNMFETPSYSFNVKQLKGIDVVKEYSEACKKYDMKAGYYFSLLDWNHPDYDPSGSGISYPAGNYIAQQQGKREFGHHDRYKKYLSDIFGVLLDNYKVDLVWWDFSQPKFQGDYAWGATHLMKQLFDKYPNAIQNNRLYHSDNHLSEGGIKVTPVWKGDYSTAEHHIPAKGIDGDWEACQTLNGTWGYSASNQRWKTVKELVHELVDVVSRGGNFLLNIGPMPDGSIPKESVALFKGIGKWMKENGEAIYETRANPFDVEFPWGRVTRKGDNTLYLLIYQLPESGKISIPCKFKGKAVATMLKNKQKVALSQSEKECVINLSGMPMDEVATVVKLKGKWESLIQ
;
A
#
# COMPACT_ATOMS: atom_id res chain seq x y z
N MET A 1 -24.13 35.28 42.81
CA MET A 1 -22.93 34.45 42.95
C MET A 1 -22.49 33.88 41.60
N LYS A 2 -22.11 34.67 40.62
CA LYS A 2 -21.62 34.27 39.28
C LYS A 2 -20.72 35.35 38.66
N LYS A 3 -19.65 35.80 39.34
CA LYS A 3 -18.70 36.78 38.76
C LYS A 3 -17.29 36.73 39.40
N LYS A 4 -16.84 35.61 39.97
CA LYS A 4 -15.49 35.54 40.56
C LYS A 4 -14.58 34.39 40.04
N ILE A 5 -14.95 33.68 38.98
CA ILE A 5 -14.14 32.57 38.46
C ILE A 5 -13.36 32.92 37.19
N CYS A 6 -13.62 34.08 36.56
CA CYS A 6 -13.00 34.41 35.27
C CYS A 6 -11.68 35.19 35.34
N VAL A 7 -11.31 35.75 36.52
CA VAL A 7 -10.09 36.58 36.62
C VAL A 7 -8.83 35.76 36.96
N SER A 8 -8.97 34.64 37.68
CA SER A 8 -7.80 33.84 38.05
C SER A 8 -7.26 32.95 36.89
N ALA A 9 -8.13 32.51 35.98
CA ALA A 9 -7.71 31.69 34.82
C ALA A 9 -6.99 32.55 33.76
N VAL A 10 -7.42 33.81 33.56
CA VAL A 10 -6.75 34.70 32.60
C VAL A 10 -5.40 35.20 33.14
N CYS A 11 -5.28 35.45 34.47
CA CYS A 11 -4.00 35.81 35.07
C CYS A 11 -3.01 34.66 35.09
N PHE A 12 -3.48 33.41 35.26
CA PHE A 12 -2.59 32.24 35.21
C PHE A 12 -2.11 31.95 33.78
N ALA A 13 -2.99 32.14 32.79
CA ALA A 13 -2.63 32.01 31.38
C ALA A 13 -1.66 33.13 30.92
N MET A 14 -1.84 34.35 31.38
CA MET A 14 -0.93 35.47 31.09
C MET A 14 0.41 35.33 31.85
N TYR A 15 0.41 34.81 33.07
CA TYR A 15 1.65 34.56 33.81
C TYR A 15 2.44 33.36 33.24
N ALA A 16 1.76 32.29 32.83
CA ALA A 16 2.35 31.18 32.13
C ALA A 16 2.89 31.60 30.73
N ALA A 17 2.18 32.44 30.01
CA ALA A 17 2.65 33.00 28.74
C ALA A 17 3.85 33.95 28.90
N SER A 18 3.89 34.74 29.97
CA SER A 18 5.03 35.63 30.27
C SER A 18 6.27 34.87 30.75
N CYS A 19 6.10 33.81 31.56
CA CYS A 19 7.21 32.97 31.98
C CYS A 19 7.71 32.05 30.84
N MET A 20 6.81 31.55 29.95
CA MET A 20 7.20 30.85 28.75
C MET A 20 7.90 31.79 27.75
N GLY A 21 7.50 33.04 27.64
CA GLY A 21 8.09 34.00 26.71
C GLY A 21 9.56 34.32 26.97
N GLN A 22 10.04 34.25 28.20
CA GLN A 22 11.45 34.46 28.52
C GLN A 22 12.33 33.21 28.41
N VAL A 23 11.76 32.00 28.57
CA VAL A 23 12.46 30.73 28.35
C VAL A 23 12.52 30.37 26.86
N VAL A 24 11.53 30.82 26.08
CA VAL A 24 11.42 30.52 24.64
C VAL A 24 12.47 31.25 23.79
N GLN A 25 13.02 32.38 24.25
CA GLN A 25 14.00 33.14 23.44
C GLN A 25 15.34 32.44 23.21
N ASN A 26 15.70 31.40 23.97
CA ASN A 26 16.97 30.69 23.83
C ASN A 26 16.83 29.17 23.54
N ASP A 27 15.64 28.66 23.35
CA ASP A 27 15.43 27.25 23.00
C ASP A 27 15.32 27.06 21.49
N GLY A 28 16.35 26.40 20.90
CA GLY A 28 16.40 26.15 19.47
C GLY A 28 15.23 25.33 18.93
N PHE A 29 14.63 24.45 19.74
CA PHE A 29 13.41 23.71 19.32
C PHE A 29 12.17 24.60 19.27
N ALA A 30 11.99 25.49 20.23
CA ALA A 30 10.88 26.43 20.22
C ALA A 30 10.96 27.37 19.00
N GLN A 31 12.17 27.86 18.69
CA GLN A 31 12.41 28.69 17.52
C GLN A 31 12.19 27.91 16.21
N LEU A 32 12.62 26.65 16.15
CA LEU A 32 12.38 25.78 15.00
C LEU A 32 10.90 25.48 14.79
N CYS A 33 10.13 25.23 15.86
CA CYS A 33 8.69 25.09 15.82
C CYS A 33 8.00 26.33 15.23
N GLU A 34 8.45 27.53 15.62
CA GLU A 34 7.89 28.78 15.06
C GLU A 34 8.19 28.91 13.57
N VAL A 35 9.39 28.58 13.13
CA VAL A 35 9.75 28.56 11.71
C VAL A 35 8.83 27.63 10.93
N TYR A 36 8.59 26.40 11.43
CA TYR A 36 7.69 25.45 10.78
C TYR A 36 6.24 25.93 10.75
N ARG A 37 5.71 26.49 11.86
CA ARG A 37 4.34 27.05 11.91
C ARG A 37 4.16 28.19 10.91
N HIS A 38 5.08 29.15 10.88
CA HIS A 38 5.01 30.26 9.94
C HIS A 38 5.09 29.79 8.48
N ALA A 39 5.95 28.82 8.18
CA ALA A 39 6.01 28.22 6.86
C ALA A 39 4.68 27.52 6.50
N THR A 40 4.11 26.72 7.42
CA THR A 40 2.82 26.06 7.25
C THR A 40 1.70 27.06 6.96
N MET A 41 1.60 28.12 7.76
CA MET A 41 0.59 29.17 7.58
C MET A 41 0.75 29.89 6.25
N THR A 42 1.99 30.14 5.83
CA THR A 42 2.31 30.80 4.56
C THR A 42 1.91 29.92 3.38
N LEU A 43 2.30 28.65 3.39
CA LEU A 43 2.01 27.70 2.32
C LEU A 43 0.51 27.40 2.19
N ASN A 44 -0.23 27.34 3.31
CA ASN A 44 -1.68 27.13 3.30
C ASN A 44 -2.50 28.29 2.70
N LYS A 45 -1.92 29.49 2.57
CA LYS A 45 -2.57 30.63 1.92
C LYS A 45 -2.49 30.57 0.39
N VAL A 46 -1.55 29.79 -0.16
CA VAL A 46 -1.37 29.67 -1.60
C VAL A 46 -2.38 28.69 -2.19
N LYS A 47 -3.34 29.19 -2.96
CA LYS A 47 -4.34 28.37 -3.67
C LYS A 47 -4.04 28.25 -5.16
N THR A 48 -3.37 29.24 -5.73
CA THR A 48 -3.00 29.31 -7.15
C THR A 48 -1.56 29.75 -7.32
N VAL A 49 -1.01 29.57 -8.53
CA VAL A 49 0.35 30.05 -8.86
C VAL A 49 0.46 31.56 -8.75
N ASP A 50 -0.61 32.29 -9.08
CA ASP A 50 -0.63 33.77 -9.07
C ASP A 50 -0.60 34.34 -7.63
N GLU A 51 -1.11 33.61 -6.64
CA GLU A 51 -1.09 34.00 -5.21
C GLU A 51 0.27 33.72 -4.53
N SER A 52 1.20 33.12 -5.24
CA SER A 52 2.46 32.64 -4.64
C SER A 52 3.49 33.71 -4.31
N GLY A 53 3.39 34.91 -4.89
CA GLY A 53 4.40 35.96 -4.75
C GLY A 53 4.69 36.33 -3.29
N SER A 54 3.66 36.70 -2.52
CA SER A 54 3.80 37.06 -1.11
C SER A 54 4.21 35.89 -0.21
N ALA A 55 3.81 34.66 -0.57
CA ALA A 55 4.22 33.44 0.13
C ALA A 55 5.70 33.14 -0.08
N LEU A 56 6.21 33.34 -1.29
CA LEU A 56 7.63 33.18 -1.61
C LEU A 56 8.50 34.21 -0.88
N ASP A 57 8.05 35.46 -0.80
CA ASP A 57 8.75 36.50 -0.06
C ASP A 57 8.78 36.19 1.44
N SER A 58 7.67 35.68 1.98
CA SER A 58 7.58 35.24 3.38
C SER A 58 8.50 34.06 3.69
N LEU A 59 8.56 33.05 2.83
CA LEU A 59 9.49 31.92 2.99
C LEU A 59 10.96 32.38 2.86
N ALA A 60 11.26 33.26 1.92
CA ALA A 60 12.60 33.82 1.77
C ALA A 60 13.02 34.65 2.98
N LEU A 61 12.07 35.37 3.60
CA LEU A 61 12.32 36.11 4.83
C LEU A 61 12.57 35.17 6.02
N LEU A 62 11.73 34.16 6.21
CA LEU A 62 11.94 33.13 7.22
C LEU A 62 13.30 32.46 7.07
N LEU A 63 13.69 32.13 5.84
CA LEU A 63 14.99 31.52 5.56
C LEU A 63 16.14 32.47 5.94
N ARG A 64 16.11 33.73 5.49
CA ARG A 64 17.15 34.71 5.77
C ARG A 64 17.32 34.96 7.26
N ASN A 65 16.23 35.02 8.01
CA ASN A 65 16.26 35.35 9.43
C ASN A 65 16.71 34.18 10.32
N ASN A 66 16.61 32.93 9.83
CA ASN A 66 16.79 31.76 10.68
C ASN A 66 17.87 30.79 10.20
N LYS A 67 18.35 30.87 8.94
CA LYS A 67 19.33 29.91 8.37
C LYS A 67 20.65 29.82 9.12
N ASP A 68 21.08 30.92 9.72
CA ASP A 68 22.34 31.04 10.44
C ASP A 68 22.13 31.12 11.97
N ASN A 69 20.91 30.85 12.45
CA ASN A 69 20.60 30.88 13.88
C ASN A 69 21.27 29.71 14.61
N PRO A 70 22.23 29.98 15.51
CA PRO A 70 23.03 28.93 16.12
C PRO A 70 22.21 27.99 16.99
N ALA A 71 21.13 28.45 17.63
CA ALA A 71 20.25 27.61 18.44
C ALA A 71 19.47 26.61 17.57
N ILE A 72 18.94 27.06 16.42
CA ILE A 72 18.28 26.20 15.44
C ILE A 72 19.29 25.21 14.83
N LEU A 73 20.47 25.70 14.41
CA LEU A 73 21.50 24.84 13.81
C LEU A 73 21.99 23.77 14.79
N GLN A 74 22.01 24.05 16.07
CA GLN A 74 22.36 23.06 17.08
C GLN A 74 21.32 21.95 17.15
N VAL A 75 20.03 22.27 17.22
CA VAL A 75 18.97 21.25 17.37
C VAL A 75 18.73 20.45 16.08
N LEU A 76 18.99 21.02 14.90
CA LEU A 76 18.94 20.30 13.63
C LEU A 76 20.02 19.21 13.48
N ARG A 77 21.07 19.23 14.31
CA ARG A 77 22.12 18.20 14.34
C ARG A 77 21.77 17.01 15.21
N TRP A 78 20.74 17.12 16.04
CA TRP A 78 20.34 16.02 16.93
C TRP A 78 19.43 15.04 16.21
N SER A 79 19.68 13.75 16.45
CA SER A 79 18.72 12.67 16.30
C SER A 79 18.01 12.45 17.63
N TYR A 80 17.00 11.60 17.66
CA TYR A 80 16.35 11.23 18.92
C TYR A 80 17.36 10.68 19.94
N ASP A 81 18.32 9.86 19.50
CA ASP A 81 19.34 9.27 20.36
C ASP A 81 20.38 10.26 20.90
N THR A 82 20.70 11.28 20.12
CA THR A 82 21.68 12.31 20.52
C THR A 82 21.03 13.51 21.20
N CYS A 83 19.70 13.62 21.16
CA CYS A 83 18.97 14.66 21.86
C CYS A 83 19.02 14.42 23.39
N PRO A 84 19.38 15.43 24.18
CA PRO A 84 19.34 15.34 25.64
C PRO A 84 17.96 14.91 26.13
N LYS A 85 17.90 14.00 27.12
CA LYS A 85 16.64 13.40 27.59
C LYS A 85 15.61 14.44 28.00
N GLU A 86 16.03 15.50 28.67
CA GLU A 86 15.19 16.62 29.12
C GLU A 86 14.63 17.47 27.96
N LYS A 87 15.20 17.35 26.75
CA LYS A 87 14.77 18.08 25.55
C LYS A 87 13.94 17.25 24.57
N ARG A 88 13.77 15.97 24.85
CA ARG A 88 13.05 15.05 23.93
C ARG A 88 11.61 15.47 23.65
N GLY A 89 10.89 15.98 24.67
CA GLY A 89 9.55 16.51 24.47
C GLY A 89 9.50 17.71 23.51
N ALA A 90 10.51 18.58 23.57
CA ALA A 90 10.64 19.69 22.62
C ALA A 90 11.04 19.21 21.22
N TYR A 91 11.89 18.20 21.13
CA TYR A 91 12.23 17.53 19.87
C TYR A 91 11.01 16.91 19.20
N GLU A 92 10.19 16.18 19.94
CA GLU A 92 8.94 15.60 19.41
C GLU A 92 7.94 16.67 18.96
N MET A 93 7.85 17.79 19.68
CA MET A 93 7.01 18.91 19.26
C MET A 93 7.51 19.50 17.92
N ALA A 94 8.82 19.67 17.76
CA ALA A 94 9.39 20.15 16.51
C ALA A 94 9.12 19.17 15.34
N LEU A 95 9.14 17.87 15.57
CA LEU A 95 8.76 16.87 14.57
C LEU A 95 7.29 16.96 14.16
N ARG A 96 6.38 17.26 15.09
CA ARG A 96 4.96 17.46 14.78
C ARG A 96 4.74 18.70 13.90
N GLU A 97 5.36 19.82 14.27
CA GLU A 97 5.28 21.04 13.47
C GLU A 97 5.92 20.86 12.08
N GLN A 98 6.99 20.09 11.99
CA GLN A 98 7.59 19.70 10.72
C GLN A 98 6.62 18.87 9.87
N ALA A 99 5.89 17.92 10.48
CA ALA A 99 4.90 17.12 9.78
C ALA A 99 3.76 17.95 9.20
N GLU A 100 3.23 18.91 9.97
CA GLU A 100 2.19 19.85 9.49
C GLU A 100 2.69 20.69 8.30
N MET A 101 3.92 21.13 8.36
CA MET A 101 4.51 21.88 7.25
C MET A 101 4.75 21.00 6.02
N LYS A 102 5.19 19.76 6.19
CA LYS A 102 5.28 18.79 5.09
C LYS A 102 3.91 18.56 4.42
N ASP A 103 2.84 18.48 5.20
CA ASP A 103 1.49 18.36 4.66
C ASP A 103 1.04 19.60 3.89
N ALA A 104 1.45 20.81 4.33
CA ALA A 104 1.20 22.04 3.57
C ALA A 104 1.94 22.03 2.22
N ILE A 105 3.19 21.56 2.19
CA ILE A 105 3.96 21.40 0.97
C ILE A 105 3.33 20.36 0.03
N LYS A 106 2.83 19.25 0.57
CA LYS A 106 2.10 18.24 -0.21
C LYS A 106 0.86 18.83 -0.88
N ARG A 107 0.06 19.59 -0.13
CA ARG A 107 -1.12 20.29 -0.70
C ARG A 107 -0.71 21.22 -1.83
N LEU A 108 0.40 21.95 -1.66
CA LEU A 108 0.93 22.84 -2.69
C LEU A 108 1.41 22.05 -3.94
N ALA A 109 2.05 20.90 -3.74
CA ALA A 109 2.43 20.00 -4.83
C ALA A 109 1.20 19.50 -5.60
N MET A 110 0.15 19.12 -4.87
CA MET A 110 -1.10 18.62 -5.44
C MET A 110 -1.87 19.68 -6.24
N SER A 111 -1.74 20.96 -5.90
CA SER A 111 -2.31 22.07 -6.68
C SER A 111 -1.54 22.36 -7.99
N GLY A 112 -0.41 21.68 -8.22
CA GLY A 112 0.49 21.95 -9.34
C GLY A 112 1.38 23.19 -9.17
N ALA A 113 1.25 23.92 -8.07
CA ALA A 113 2.00 25.18 -7.85
C ALA A 113 3.52 24.95 -7.76
N LEU A 114 3.98 23.79 -7.31
CA LEU A 114 5.40 23.44 -7.25
C LEU A 114 6.04 23.18 -8.62
N GLN A 115 5.27 23.05 -9.69
CA GLN A 115 5.79 22.96 -11.06
C GLN A 115 6.36 24.30 -11.54
N SER A 116 5.98 25.41 -10.89
CA SER A 116 6.65 26.69 -11.07
C SER A 116 8.09 26.60 -10.55
N GLU A 117 9.08 26.79 -11.41
CA GLU A 117 10.51 26.75 -11.06
C GLU A 117 10.83 27.66 -9.86
N LYS A 118 10.22 28.83 -9.82
CA LYS A 118 10.40 29.82 -8.75
C LYS A 118 9.89 29.29 -7.40
N ILE A 119 8.70 28.70 -7.36
CA ILE A 119 8.10 28.15 -6.15
C ILE A 119 8.86 26.90 -5.71
N GLY A 120 9.09 25.98 -6.61
CA GLY A 120 9.84 24.74 -6.34
C GLY A 120 11.22 25.03 -5.78
N THR A 121 11.96 25.96 -6.38
CA THR A 121 13.29 26.37 -5.89
C THR A 121 13.25 26.95 -4.48
N ALA A 122 12.32 27.85 -4.19
CA ALA A 122 12.19 28.48 -2.88
C ALA A 122 11.83 27.46 -1.78
N VAL A 123 10.87 26.60 -2.05
CA VAL A 123 10.44 25.55 -1.11
C VAL A 123 11.57 24.53 -0.90
N ASN A 124 12.29 24.12 -1.94
CA ASN A 124 13.44 23.22 -1.85
C ASN A 124 14.58 23.82 -1.01
N GLN A 125 14.89 25.10 -1.22
CA GLN A 125 15.94 25.78 -0.45
C GLN A 125 15.56 25.87 1.02
N PHE A 126 14.30 26.21 1.34
CA PHE A 126 13.79 26.22 2.70
C PHE A 126 13.89 24.83 3.35
N ALA A 127 13.44 23.80 2.64
CA ALA A 127 13.48 22.42 3.09
C ALA A 127 14.91 21.93 3.40
N LYS A 128 15.86 22.19 2.54
CA LYS A 128 17.27 21.82 2.74
C LYS A 128 17.87 22.50 3.98
N THR A 129 17.52 23.77 4.17
CA THR A 129 18.09 24.56 5.30
C THR A 129 17.61 24.02 6.65
N PHE A 130 16.35 23.64 6.77
CA PHE A 130 15.76 23.18 8.02
C PHE A 130 15.63 21.65 8.14
N ALA A 131 16.47 20.91 7.42
CA ALA A 131 16.55 19.44 7.44
C ALA A 131 15.20 18.74 7.23
N ILE A 132 14.29 19.40 6.49
CA ILE A 132 13.02 18.79 6.10
C ILE A 132 13.34 17.75 5.04
N ARG A 133 13.22 16.49 5.40
CA ARG A 133 13.42 15.34 4.53
C ARG A 133 12.07 14.82 4.04
N ASP A 134 12.07 13.86 3.13
CA ASP A 134 10.87 13.18 2.60
C ASP A 134 9.87 14.12 1.91
N LEU A 135 10.37 15.14 1.23
CA LEU A 135 9.51 16.07 0.53
C LEU A 135 8.98 15.47 -0.76
N VAL A 136 7.67 15.40 -0.86
CA VAL A 136 6.94 14.80 -1.98
C VAL A 136 7.12 15.58 -3.30
N TYR A 137 7.57 16.83 -3.25
CA TYR A 137 7.73 17.71 -4.42
C TYR A 137 9.14 17.77 -4.99
N ASP A 138 10.17 17.26 -4.28
CA ASP A 138 11.54 17.17 -4.81
C ASP A 138 11.75 15.79 -5.42
N GLU A 139 11.72 15.71 -6.75
CA GLU A 139 11.96 14.47 -7.49
C GLU A 139 13.29 13.79 -7.11
N ARG A 140 14.27 14.54 -6.61
CA ARG A 140 15.54 13.98 -6.16
C ARG A 140 15.46 13.37 -4.77
N VAL A 141 14.65 13.93 -3.87
CA VAL A 141 14.51 13.46 -2.48
C VAL A 141 13.75 12.15 -2.41
N GLY A 142 12.70 11.99 -3.20
CA GLY A 142 11.96 10.72 -3.25
C GLY A 142 12.62 9.65 -4.13
N ASN A 143 13.61 10.03 -4.94
CA ASN A 143 14.21 9.17 -5.94
C ASN A 143 15.63 8.68 -5.61
N GLU A 144 16.22 9.09 -4.50
CA GLU A 144 17.60 8.68 -4.15
C GLU A 144 17.77 7.15 -4.02
N GLY A 145 16.72 6.43 -3.61
CA GLY A 145 16.69 4.97 -3.56
C GLY A 145 16.06 4.29 -4.77
N ALA A 146 15.43 5.07 -5.66
CA ALA A 146 14.76 4.54 -6.84
C ALA A 146 15.75 4.04 -7.90
N PRO A 147 15.37 3.05 -8.71
CA PRO A 147 16.20 2.60 -9.80
C PRO A 147 16.38 3.71 -10.83
N ALA A 148 17.65 4.03 -11.15
CA ALA A 148 17.98 4.92 -12.25
C ALA A 148 17.71 4.21 -13.59
N GLU A 149 16.50 4.33 -14.11
CA GLU A 149 16.07 3.61 -15.30
C GLU A 149 15.33 4.51 -16.30
N THR A 150 15.50 4.20 -17.59
CA THR A 150 14.68 4.80 -18.65
C THR A 150 13.27 4.22 -18.63
N LYS A 151 12.29 4.93 -19.21
CA LYS A 151 10.92 4.40 -19.39
C LYS A 151 10.92 3.02 -20.06
N LYS A 152 11.77 2.82 -21.08
CA LYS A 152 11.90 1.52 -21.78
C LYS A 152 12.41 0.42 -20.85
N ALA A 153 13.38 0.70 -19.99
CA ALA A 153 13.90 -0.25 -19.00
C ALA A 153 12.84 -0.59 -17.97
N ARG A 154 12.12 0.42 -17.44
CA ARG A 154 10.99 0.23 -16.53
C ARG A 154 9.89 -0.62 -17.17
N ASP A 155 9.50 -0.32 -18.40
CA ASP A 155 8.47 -1.09 -19.10
C ASP A 155 8.87 -2.55 -19.28
N LYS A 156 10.17 -2.84 -19.52
CA LYS A 156 10.71 -4.20 -19.58
C LYS A 156 10.66 -4.89 -18.21
N ARG A 157 11.06 -4.20 -17.13
CA ARG A 157 11.07 -4.71 -15.76
C ARG A 157 9.65 -5.00 -15.26
N MET A 158 8.71 -4.11 -15.53
CA MET A 158 7.30 -4.23 -15.11
C MET A 158 6.46 -5.19 -15.97
N LYS A 159 6.97 -5.61 -17.12
CA LYS A 159 6.19 -6.37 -18.12
C LYS A 159 5.55 -7.62 -17.53
N TRP A 160 6.31 -8.42 -16.80
CA TRP A 160 5.84 -9.69 -16.24
C TRP A 160 4.63 -9.51 -15.30
N TRP A 161 4.64 -8.43 -14.50
CA TRP A 161 3.59 -8.12 -13.56
C TRP A 161 2.36 -7.54 -14.27
N ARG A 162 2.57 -6.57 -15.18
CA ARG A 162 1.48 -5.99 -16.00
C ARG A 162 0.76 -7.01 -16.86
N ASP A 163 1.46 -8.02 -17.33
CA ASP A 163 0.92 -9.08 -18.18
C ASP A 163 0.32 -10.23 -17.34
N GLY A 164 0.82 -10.42 -16.13
CA GLY A 164 0.41 -11.49 -15.23
C GLY A 164 -0.97 -11.31 -14.60
N LYS A 165 -1.40 -10.09 -14.33
CA LYS A 165 -2.75 -9.67 -13.92
C LYS A 165 -3.31 -10.28 -12.64
N PHE A 166 -2.97 -11.49 -12.26
CA PHE A 166 -3.56 -12.21 -11.14
C PHE A 166 -2.47 -12.76 -10.21
N GLY A 167 -2.59 -12.47 -8.91
CA GLY A 167 -1.70 -12.96 -7.86
C GLY A 167 -2.47 -13.53 -6.66
N MET A 168 -1.77 -14.34 -5.85
CA MET A 168 -2.28 -14.83 -4.57
C MET A 168 -1.56 -14.12 -3.41
N PHE A 169 -2.32 -13.51 -2.51
CA PHE A 169 -1.83 -13.02 -1.23
C PHE A 169 -1.94 -14.12 -0.18
N ILE A 170 -0.99 -14.21 0.75
CA ILE A 170 -0.96 -15.25 1.78
C ILE A 170 -0.70 -14.58 3.12
N HIS A 171 -1.75 -14.44 3.94
CA HIS A 171 -1.63 -13.89 5.29
C HIS A 171 -1.48 -15.03 6.31
N TYR A 172 -0.25 -15.26 6.72
CA TYR A 172 0.11 -16.32 7.67
C TYR A 172 1.09 -15.80 8.73
N GLY A 173 0.74 -15.90 10.00
CA GLY A 173 1.50 -15.39 11.13
C GLY A 173 0.95 -15.93 12.45
N LEU A 174 1.41 -15.43 13.60
CA LEU A 174 0.93 -15.87 14.93
C LEU A 174 -0.60 -15.74 15.08
N TYR A 175 -1.18 -14.70 14.50
CA TYR A 175 -2.64 -14.50 14.47
C TYR A 175 -3.41 -15.69 13.86
N SER A 176 -2.81 -16.44 12.95
CA SER A 176 -3.41 -17.68 12.41
C SER A 176 -3.62 -18.71 13.51
N GLY A 177 -2.72 -18.78 14.50
CA GLY A 177 -2.86 -19.64 15.66
C GLY A 177 -4.09 -19.32 16.52
N LEU A 178 -4.45 -18.05 16.57
CA LEU A 178 -5.61 -17.57 17.33
C LEU A 178 -6.94 -17.82 16.60
N ALA A 179 -6.90 -17.93 15.28
CA ALA A 179 -8.07 -18.27 14.46
C ALA A 179 -9.30 -17.37 14.69
N GLY A 180 -9.09 -16.09 15.04
CA GLY A 180 -10.13 -15.13 15.35
C GLY A 180 -10.64 -15.15 16.79
N GLU A 181 -10.02 -15.92 17.69
CA GLU A 181 -10.41 -16.00 19.10
C GLU A 181 -9.21 -15.70 20.01
N PHE A 182 -9.39 -14.85 21.01
CA PHE A 182 -8.39 -14.50 22.01
C PHE A 182 -9.03 -14.42 23.39
N GLN A 183 -8.48 -15.15 24.37
CA GLN A 183 -8.98 -15.24 25.74
C GLN A 183 -10.48 -15.58 25.84
N GLY A 184 -10.95 -16.54 25.02
CA GLY A 184 -12.35 -16.97 24.98
C GLY A 184 -13.31 -16.00 24.30
N LYS A 185 -12.83 -14.87 23.76
CA LYS A 185 -13.63 -13.90 23.03
C LYS A 185 -13.38 -14.02 21.53
N GLN A 186 -14.47 -14.06 20.74
CA GLN A 186 -14.42 -14.01 19.29
C GLN A 186 -14.25 -12.57 18.79
N TYR A 187 -13.42 -12.41 17.76
CA TYR A 187 -13.17 -11.15 17.07
C TYR A 187 -13.56 -11.29 15.60
N GLU A 188 -14.24 -10.30 15.09
CA GLU A 188 -14.67 -10.24 13.68
C GLU A 188 -13.82 -9.25 12.88
N GLY A 189 -13.96 -9.29 11.55
CA GLY A 189 -13.24 -8.43 10.61
C GLY A 189 -11.81 -8.88 10.39
N CYS A 190 -10.85 -7.99 10.47
CA CYS A 190 -9.43 -8.23 10.22
C CYS A 190 -8.78 -8.94 11.43
N VAL A 191 -8.91 -10.28 11.50
CA VAL A 191 -8.42 -11.05 12.66
C VAL A 191 -6.89 -11.08 12.79
N GLU A 192 -6.15 -10.72 11.77
CA GLU A 192 -4.71 -10.49 11.86
C GLU A 192 -4.35 -9.25 12.73
N TRP A 193 -5.35 -8.42 13.04
CA TRP A 193 -5.28 -7.31 13.98
C TRP A 193 -5.76 -7.66 15.40
N ILE A 194 -5.94 -8.93 15.70
CA ILE A 194 -6.54 -9.40 16.97
C ILE A 194 -5.79 -8.90 18.21
N GLN A 195 -4.47 -8.76 18.13
CA GLN A 195 -3.68 -8.18 19.23
C GLN A 195 -4.09 -6.73 19.50
N MET A 196 -4.26 -5.93 18.45
CA MET A 196 -4.70 -4.54 18.56
C MET A 196 -6.17 -4.45 19.00
N GLN A 197 -7.05 -5.27 18.41
CA GLN A 197 -8.48 -5.29 18.74
C GLN A 197 -8.74 -5.72 20.20
N SER A 198 -7.92 -6.61 20.73
CA SER A 198 -8.02 -7.07 22.13
C SER A 198 -7.36 -6.13 23.13
N GLY A 199 -6.48 -5.24 22.68
CA GLY A 199 -5.66 -4.42 23.54
C GLY A 199 -4.60 -5.22 24.31
N ALA A 200 -4.20 -6.39 23.82
CA ALA A 200 -3.25 -7.25 24.50
C ALA A 200 -1.83 -6.67 24.46
N ASP A 201 -1.19 -6.66 25.65
CA ASP A 201 0.25 -6.42 25.72
C ASP A 201 1.03 -7.59 25.10
N PHE A 202 2.35 -7.37 24.90
CA PHE A 202 3.18 -8.34 24.20
C PHE A 202 3.28 -9.69 24.92
N GLU A 203 3.42 -9.71 26.25
CA GLU A 203 3.60 -10.94 27.00
C GLU A 203 2.30 -11.77 27.01
N THR A 204 1.17 -11.11 27.19
CA THR A 204 -0.16 -11.74 27.14
C THR A 204 -0.44 -12.31 25.75
N TYR A 205 -0.11 -11.57 24.70
CA TYR A 205 -0.28 -12.04 23.32
C TYR A 205 0.59 -13.27 23.02
N LYS A 206 1.89 -13.22 23.35
CA LYS A 206 2.82 -14.35 23.13
C LYS A 206 2.38 -15.62 23.85
N LYS A 207 1.96 -15.47 25.10
CA LYS A 207 1.56 -16.60 25.95
C LYS A 207 0.43 -17.42 25.32
N GLU A 208 -0.48 -16.78 24.61
CA GLU A 208 -1.61 -17.45 23.97
C GLU A 208 -1.37 -17.81 22.50
N ALA A 209 -0.78 -16.89 21.72
CA ALA A 209 -0.62 -17.08 20.27
C ALA A 209 0.47 -18.11 19.92
N ILE A 210 1.63 -18.08 20.62
CA ILE A 210 2.75 -18.98 20.28
C ILE A 210 2.37 -20.46 20.44
N PRO A 211 1.75 -20.95 21.53
CA PRO A 211 1.38 -22.37 21.64
C PRO A 211 0.37 -22.83 20.58
N ARG A 212 -0.54 -21.96 20.18
CA ARG A 212 -1.62 -22.27 19.22
C ARG A 212 -1.14 -22.23 17.76
N PHE A 213 -0.04 -21.53 17.48
CA PHE A 213 0.58 -21.47 16.15
C PHE A 213 1.52 -22.67 15.96
N ASN A 214 1.21 -23.56 15.01
CA ASN A 214 1.91 -24.83 14.82
C ASN A 214 2.20 -25.15 13.36
N PRO A 215 3.05 -24.33 12.69
CA PRO A 215 3.35 -24.50 11.28
C PRO A 215 3.95 -25.89 10.99
N LYS A 216 3.51 -26.52 9.92
CA LYS A 216 4.02 -27.81 9.44
C LYS A 216 4.85 -27.61 8.18
N SER A 217 5.96 -28.33 8.08
CA SER A 217 6.81 -28.34 6.87
C SER A 217 6.03 -28.81 5.64
N GLY A 218 6.38 -28.24 4.48
CA GLY A 218 5.77 -28.56 3.19
C GLY A 218 4.49 -27.81 2.87
N LYS A 219 3.89 -27.08 3.82
CA LYS A 219 2.63 -26.35 3.58
C LYS A 219 2.79 -25.18 2.61
N ALA A 220 3.90 -24.50 2.64
CA ALA A 220 4.19 -23.43 1.68
C ALA A 220 4.16 -23.92 0.22
N ALA A 221 4.57 -25.17 -0.03
CA ALA A 221 4.47 -25.77 -1.36
C ALA A 221 3.02 -26.00 -1.80
N GLU A 222 2.10 -26.31 -0.87
CA GLU A 222 0.67 -26.44 -1.17
C GLU A 222 0.07 -25.09 -1.60
N TRP A 223 0.48 -23.98 -0.94
CA TRP A 223 0.02 -22.63 -1.27
C TRP A 223 0.41 -22.23 -2.70
N VAL A 224 1.71 -22.36 -3.01
CA VAL A 224 2.23 -21.98 -4.33
C VAL A 224 1.67 -22.88 -5.43
N LYS A 225 1.49 -24.17 -5.15
CA LYS A 225 0.84 -25.11 -6.08
C LYS A 225 -0.60 -24.69 -6.39
N LEU A 226 -1.39 -24.36 -5.37
CA LEU A 226 -2.77 -23.89 -5.54
C LEU A 226 -2.81 -22.60 -6.34
N ALA A 227 -1.91 -21.64 -6.08
CA ALA A 227 -1.79 -20.41 -6.84
C ALA A 227 -1.53 -20.69 -8.33
N LYS A 228 -0.61 -21.61 -8.64
CA LYS A 228 -0.30 -22.02 -10.01
C LYS A 228 -1.52 -22.66 -10.70
N GLU A 229 -2.22 -23.55 -9.99
CA GLU A 229 -3.43 -24.23 -10.50
C GLU A 229 -4.57 -23.23 -10.75
N ALA A 230 -4.66 -22.18 -9.94
CA ALA A 230 -5.64 -21.09 -10.11
C ALA A 230 -5.30 -20.13 -11.26
N GLY A 231 -4.09 -20.19 -11.80
CA GLY A 231 -3.62 -19.30 -12.86
C GLY A 231 -2.97 -18.01 -12.34
N CYS A 232 -2.53 -17.96 -11.07
CA CYS A 232 -1.76 -16.84 -10.56
C CYS A 232 -0.37 -16.79 -11.21
N SER A 233 0.12 -15.59 -11.48
CA SER A 233 1.44 -15.31 -12.04
C SER A 233 2.47 -15.00 -10.95
N TYR A 234 2.04 -14.61 -9.78
CA TYR A 234 2.86 -14.30 -8.63
C TYR A 234 2.12 -14.59 -7.32
N THR A 235 2.88 -14.72 -6.26
CA THR A 235 2.36 -14.83 -4.90
C THR A 235 3.04 -13.82 -4.00
N VAL A 236 2.38 -13.41 -2.91
CA VAL A 236 2.92 -12.51 -1.89
C VAL A 236 2.65 -13.11 -0.52
N LEU A 237 3.71 -13.44 0.22
CA LEU A 237 3.62 -14.00 1.58
C LEU A 237 3.91 -12.91 2.62
N THR A 238 3.14 -12.86 3.70
CA THR A 238 3.49 -12.06 4.88
C THR A 238 4.79 -12.58 5.50
N SER A 239 5.92 -11.94 5.18
CA SER A 239 7.21 -12.28 5.79
C SER A 239 7.29 -11.79 7.24
N ARG A 240 6.58 -10.72 7.56
CA ARG A 240 6.25 -10.23 8.91
C ARG A 240 4.99 -9.37 8.83
N HIS A 241 4.16 -9.41 9.88
CA HIS A 241 2.98 -8.56 10.01
C HIS A 241 3.16 -7.56 11.16
N HIS A 242 2.15 -6.76 11.49
CA HIS A 242 2.20 -5.67 12.49
C HIS A 242 2.57 -6.12 13.91
N GLU A 243 2.36 -7.38 14.24
CA GLU A 243 2.78 -8.00 15.50
C GLU A 243 4.30 -8.15 15.65
N GLY A 244 5.06 -7.88 14.57
CA GLY A 244 6.51 -7.96 14.55
C GLY A 244 7.09 -9.38 14.50
N PHE A 245 6.25 -10.41 14.35
CA PHE A 245 6.71 -11.80 14.24
C PHE A 245 7.29 -12.08 12.85
N ASN A 246 8.60 -12.38 12.80
CA ASN A 246 9.27 -12.69 11.55
C ASN A 246 9.04 -14.15 11.16
N MET A 247 8.52 -14.40 9.96
CA MET A 247 8.25 -15.73 9.42
C MET A 247 9.50 -16.39 8.80
N PHE A 248 10.67 -15.84 9.09
CA PHE A 248 12.00 -16.30 8.66
C PHE A 248 13.02 -16.15 9.79
N GLU A 249 14.15 -16.79 9.64
CA GLU A 249 15.22 -16.71 10.62
C GLU A 249 15.84 -15.32 10.66
N THR A 250 15.85 -14.70 11.84
CA THR A 250 16.50 -13.40 12.10
C THR A 250 17.49 -13.56 13.24
N PRO A 251 18.81 -13.66 12.95
CA PRO A 251 19.82 -13.98 13.98
C PRO A 251 19.90 -12.98 15.13
N SER A 252 19.62 -11.71 14.86
CA SER A 252 19.70 -10.62 15.84
C SER A 252 18.40 -10.38 16.64
N TYR A 253 17.32 -11.08 16.32
CA TYR A 253 16.02 -10.88 16.95
C TYR A 253 15.25 -12.19 17.13
N SER A 254 15.02 -12.57 18.39
CA SER A 254 14.50 -13.90 18.74
C SER A 254 13.03 -14.13 18.47
N PHE A 255 12.24 -13.08 18.20
CA PHE A 255 10.82 -13.19 17.91
C PHE A 255 10.60 -13.56 16.44
N ASN A 256 10.99 -14.80 16.11
CA ASN A 256 10.86 -15.35 14.76
C ASN A 256 10.45 -16.83 14.77
N VAL A 257 9.89 -17.27 13.66
CA VAL A 257 9.31 -18.60 13.50
C VAL A 257 10.38 -19.71 13.58
N LYS A 258 11.58 -19.47 13.06
CA LYS A 258 12.67 -20.49 13.11
C LYS A 258 13.07 -20.81 14.53
N GLN A 259 13.27 -19.78 15.34
CA GLN A 259 13.68 -19.95 16.73
C GLN A 259 12.57 -20.55 17.60
N LEU A 260 11.31 -20.13 17.39
CA LEU A 260 10.19 -20.54 18.23
C LEU A 260 9.50 -21.84 17.77
N LYS A 261 9.62 -22.21 16.49
CA LYS A 261 8.92 -23.35 15.89
C LYS A 261 9.82 -24.30 15.09
N GLY A 262 11.11 -23.99 14.95
CA GLY A 262 12.08 -24.82 14.25
C GLY A 262 11.99 -24.81 12.73
N ILE A 263 11.02 -24.10 12.13
CA ILE A 263 10.74 -24.02 10.70
C ILE A 263 11.01 -22.60 10.20
N ASP A 264 11.62 -22.47 9.03
CA ASP A 264 11.69 -21.22 8.29
C ASP A 264 10.65 -21.24 7.18
N VAL A 265 9.51 -20.58 7.40
CA VAL A 265 8.36 -20.60 6.49
C VAL A 265 8.67 -19.84 5.20
N VAL A 266 9.42 -18.73 5.29
CA VAL A 266 9.81 -17.94 4.12
C VAL A 266 10.79 -18.72 3.24
N LYS A 267 11.69 -19.50 3.82
CA LYS A 267 12.59 -20.39 3.09
C LYS A 267 11.80 -21.43 2.28
N GLU A 268 10.89 -22.16 2.94
CA GLU A 268 10.05 -23.16 2.26
C GLU A 268 9.20 -22.54 1.13
N TYR A 269 8.66 -21.33 1.38
CA TYR A 269 7.91 -20.58 0.38
C TYR A 269 8.78 -20.17 -0.82
N SER A 270 9.98 -19.63 -0.58
CA SER A 270 10.91 -19.26 -1.64
C SER A 270 11.32 -20.45 -2.51
N GLU A 271 11.60 -21.59 -1.88
CA GLU A 271 11.91 -22.85 -2.56
C GLU A 271 10.71 -23.37 -3.39
N ALA A 272 9.50 -23.25 -2.85
CA ALA A 272 8.27 -23.59 -3.56
C ALA A 272 8.04 -22.67 -4.77
N CYS A 273 8.25 -21.38 -4.65
CA CYS A 273 8.15 -20.44 -5.77
C CYS A 273 9.14 -20.81 -6.89
N LYS A 274 10.37 -21.15 -6.54
CA LYS A 274 11.36 -21.65 -7.50
C LYS A 274 10.91 -22.96 -8.17
N LYS A 275 10.41 -23.92 -7.39
CA LYS A 275 9.94 -25.23 -7.88
C LYS A 275 8.79 -25.11 -8.89
N TYR A 276 7.85 -24.21 -8.66
CA TYR A 276 6.66 -24.05 -9.49
C TYR A 276 6.77 -22.91 -10.52
N ASP A 277 7.96 -22.33 -10.70
CA ASP A 277 8.20 -21.17 -11.56
C ASP A 277 7.17 -20.05 -11.29
N MET A 278 7.11 -19.64 -10.02
CA MET A 278 6.23 -18.58 -9.52
C MET A 278 7.07 -17.38 -9.08
N LYS A 279 6.61 -16.17 -9.41
CA LYS A 279 7.23 -14.95 -8.90
C LYS A 279 7.00 -14.82 -7.40
N ALA A 280 8.11 -14.66 -6.65
CA ALA A 280 8.07 -14.58 -5.19
C ALA A 280 7.98 -13.14 -4.71
N GLY A 281 6.87 -12.80 -4.08
CA GLY A 281 6.63 -11.53 -3.40
C GLY A 281 6.63 -11.69 -1.89
N TYR A 282 7.05 -10.63 -1.20
CA TYR A 282 7.06 -10.59 0.26
C TYR A 282 6.34 -9.33 0.74
N TYR A 283 5.26 -9.52 1.50
CA TYR A 283 4.68 -8.47 2.31
C TYR A 283 5.61 -8.21 3.50
N PHE A 284 5.88 -6.97 3.75
CA PHE A 284 6.74 -6.53 4.83
C PHE A 284 6.09 -5.36 5.57
N SER A 285 5.61 -5.62 6.80
CA SER A 285 5.06 -4.56 7.64
C SER A 285 6.17 -3.61 8.09
N LEU A 286 5.93 -2.32 7.92
CA LEU A 286 6.77 -1.25 8.47
C LEU A 286 6.46 -1.01 9.94
N LEU A 287 5.25 -1.36 10.36
CA LEU A 287 4.75 -1.26 11.72
C LEU A 287 5.23 -2.45 12.57
N ASP A 288 5.43 -2.24 13.88
CA ASP A 288 5.71 -3.28 14.85
C ASP A 288 5.18 -2.91 16.23
N TRP A 289 4.05 -3.48 16.61
CA TRP A 289 3.43 -3.19 17.90
C TRP A 289 4.27 -3.65 19.11
N ASN A 290 5.18 -4.59 18.90
CA ASN A 290 5.89 -5.29 19.97
C ASN A 290 7.38 -4.93 20.08
N HIS A 291 7.95 -4.24 19.07
CA HIS A 291 9.35 -3.88 19.12
C HIS A 291 9.61 -2.80 20.18
N PRO A 292 10.62 -2.98 21.06
CA PRO A 292 10.92 -2.04 22.13
C PRO A 292 11.25 -0.62 21.67
N ASP A 293 11.82 -0.46 20.51
CA ASP A 293 12.23 0.83 19.97
C ASP A 293 11.23 1.41 18.95
N TYR A 294 10.13 0.69 18.64
CA TYR A 294 9.07 1.24 17.80
C TYR A 294 8.34 2.36 18.55
N ASP A 295 8.41 3.56 18.02
CA ASP A 295 7.79 4.73 18.62
C ASP A 295 7.05 5.56 17.57
N PRO A 296 5.72 5.42 17.45
CA PRO A 296 4.89 6.23 16.58
C PRO A 296 4.50 7.57 17.21
N SER A 297 5.04 7.93 18.37
CA SER A 297 4.76 9.23 19.01
C SER A 297 5.11 10.36 18.04
N GLY A 298 4.33 11.43 18.03
CA GLY A 298 4.49 12.48 17.01
C GLY A 298 3.76 12.23 15.68
N SER A 299 3.39 10.99 15.36
CA SER A 299 2.61 10.68 14.13
C SER A 299 1.12 10.97 14.25
N GLY A 300 0.59 11.11 15.47
CA GLY A 300 -0.84 11.14 15.77
C GLY A 300 -1.51 9.77 15.66
N ILE A 301 -0.72 8.70 15.42
CA ILE A 301 -1.21 7.33 15.36
C ILE A 301 -1.20 6.74 16.77
N SER A 302 -2.35 6.21 17.20
CA SER A 302 -2.49 5.49 18.46
C SER A 302 -3.00 4.10 18.18
N TYR A 303 -2.12 3.10 18.36
CA TYR A 303 -2.52 1.69 18.31
C TYR A 303 -2.41 1.09 19.71
N PRO A 304 -3.52 0.83 20.37
CA PRO A 304 -3.52 0.26 21.71
C PRO A 304 -3.17 -1.24 21.68
N ALA A 305 -1.91 -1.56 21.35
CA ALA A 305 -1.43 -2.94 21.30
C ALA A 305 0.01 -3.08 21.76
N GLY A 306 0.39 -4.26 22.22
CA GLY A 306 1.74 -4.66 22.49
C GLY A 306 2.49 -3.76 23.47
N ASN A 307 3.70 -3.39 23.11
CA ASN A 307 4.55 -2.51 23.93
C ASN A 307 4.00 -1.09 24.05
N TYR A 308 3.22 -0.63 23.09
CA TYR A 308 2.59 0.68 23.15
C TYR A 308 1.62 0.81 24.34
N ILE A 309 0.84 -0.23 24.63
CA ILE A 309 -0.02 -0.25 25.83
C ILE A 309 0.82 -0.13 27.10
N ALA A 310 1.93 -0.88 27.20
CA ALA A 310 2.81 -0.81 28.35
C ALA A 310 3.43 0.60 28.54
N GLN A 311 3.75 1.28 27.44
CA GLN A 311 4.24 2.66 27.44
C GLN A 311 3.15 3.64 27.91
N GLN A 312 1.92 3.52 27.38
CA GLN A 312 0.79 4.37 27.77
C GLN A 312 0.41 4.19 29.26
N GLN A 313 0.62 3.00 29.82
CA GLN A 313 0.40 2.71 31.22
C GLN A 313 1.58 3.13 32.12
N GLY A 314 2.60 3.76 31.59
CA GLY A 314 3.82 4.14 32.33
C GLY A 314 4.66 2.96 32.82
N LYS A 315 4.39 1.75 32.32
CA LYS A 315 5.14 0.53 32.68
C LYS A 315 6.43 0.39 31.90
N ARG A 316 6.61 1.22 30.86
CA ARG A 316 7.77 1.19 29.99
C ARG A 316 8.05 2.59 29.42
N GLU A 317 9.33 2.94 29.26
CA GLU A 317 9.74 4.14 28.51
C GLU A 317 9.48 3.98 27.02
N PHE A 318 9.27 5.09 26.30
CA PHE A 318 9.22 5.10 24.84
C PHE A 318 10.56 4.66 24.26
N GLY A 319 10.51 3.96 23.13
CA GLY A 319 11.67 3.46 22.44
C GLY A 319 12.44 4.54 21.67
N HIS A 320 13.46 4.11 20.99
CA HIS A 320 14.30 4.96 20.15
C HIS A 320 14.04 4.64 18.68
N HIS A 321 13.19 5.41 18.03
CA HIS A 321 12.70 5.09 16.68
C HIS A 321 13.82 4.98 15.63
N ASP A 322 14.92 5.71 15.77
CA ASP A 322 16.07 5.55 14.87
C ASP A 322 16.72 4.15 14.99
N ARG A 323 16.72 3.54 16.20
CA ARG A 323 17.14 2.14 16.36
C ARG A 323 16.14 1.18 15.72
N TYR A 324 14.86 1.51 15.79
CA TYR A 324 13.84 0.74 15.08
C TYR A 324 14.03 0.78 13.56
N LYS A 325 14.31 1.96 12.98
CA LYS A 325 14.65 2.08 11.54
C LYS A 325 15.86 1.23 11.17
N LYS A 326 16.90 1.24 12.02
CA LYS A 326 18.06 0.37 11.82
C LYS A 326 17.66 -1.11 11.88
N TYR A 327 16.86 -1.51 12.86
CA TYR A 327 16.33 -2.88 12.96
C TYR A 327 15.54 -3.28 11.70
N LEU A 328 14.64 -2.42 11.18
CA LEU A 328 13.92 -2.68 9.93
C LEU A 328 14.89 -2.94 8.77
N SER A 329 15.91 -2.10 8.63
CA SER A 329 16.94 -2.25 7.61
C SER A 329 17.72 -3.56 7.76
N ASP A 330 18.11 -3.91 8.98
CA ASP A 330 18.89 -5.13 9.27
C ASP A 330 18.07 -6.39 8.91
N ILE A 331 16.81 -6.49 9.37
CA ILE A 331 15.97 -7.67 9.06
C ILE A 331 15.54 -7.74 7.60
N PHE A 332 15.36 -6.58 6.95
CA PHE A 332 15.11 -6.55 5.52
C PHE A 332 16.33 -7.00 4.73
N GLY A 333 17.54 -6.61 5.17
CA GLY A 333 18.79 -7.14 4.63
C GLY A 333 18.86 -8.66 4.72
N VAL A 334 18.51 -9.25 5.87
CA VAL A 334 18.44 -10.72 6.05
C VAL A 334 17.48 -11.36 5.05
N LEU A 335 16.29 -10.77 4.84
CA LEU A 335 15.32 -11.24 3.85
C LEU A 335 15.94 -11.25 2.44
N LEU A 336 16.56 -10.14 2.05
CA LEU A 336 17.18 -10.00 0.73
C LEU A 336 18.36 -10.95 0.54
N ASP A 337 19.13 -11.23 1.61
CA ASP A 337 20.34 -12.05 1.54
C ASP A 337 20.03 -13.54 1.35
N ASN A 338 18.94 -14.01 1.92
CA ASN A 338 18.63 -15.44 1.98
C ASN A 338 17.57 -15.91 0.99
N TYR A 339 16.74 -15.00 0.44
CA TYR A 339 15.62 -15.41 -0.42
C TYR A 339 15.57 -14.59 -1.69
N LYS A 340 15.16 -15.22 -2.80
CA LYS A 340 14.97 -14.52 -4.05
C LYS A 340 13.74 -13.62 -3.98
N VAL A 341 13.91 -12.34 -4.29
CA VAL A 341 12.85 -11.34 -4.25
C VAL A 341 12.50 -10.87 -5.67
N ASP A 342 11.28 -11.10 -6.11
CA ASP A 342 10.72 -10.53 -7.34
C ASP A 342 9.82 -9.31 -7.06
N LEU A 343 9.20 -9.25 -5.86
CA LEU A 343 8.28 -8.18 -5.45
C LEU A 343 8.36 -7.95 -3.94
N VAL A 344 8.32 -6.68 -3.53
CA VAL A 344 8.12 -6.28 -2.12
C VAL A 344 6.79 -5.54 -1.99
N TRP A 345 5.96 -6.03 -1.09
CA TRP A 345 4.70 -5.43 -0.73
C TRP A 345 4.83 -4.76 0.64
N TRP A 346 5.22 -3.49 0.64
CA TRP A 346 5.32 -2.68 1.87
C TRP A 346 3.94 -2.42 2.45
N ASP A 347 3.84 -2.36 3.77
CA ASP A 347 2.60 -1.97 4.39
C ASP A 347 2.81 -1.02 5.55
N PHE A 348 1.86 -0.10 5.63
CA PHE A 348 1.59 0.79 6.73
C PHE A 348 2.42 2.07 6.80
N SER A 349 2.25 2.96 5.85
CA SER A 349 2.56 4.38 6.01
C SER A 349 1.29 5.18 6.29
N GLN A 350 1.44 6.28 7.01
CA GLN A 350 0.37 7.23 7.31
C GLN A 350 0.76 8.63 6.82
N PRO A 351 -0.16 9.55 6.54
CA PRO A 351 0.17 10.86 5.99
C PRO A 351 1.23 11.64 6.77
N LYS A 352 1.28 11.48 8.09
CA LYS A 352 2.25 12.14 8.97
C LYS A 352 3.41 11.24 9.40
N PHE A 353 3.42 9.97 8.96
CA PHE A 353 4.41 8.98 9.38
C PHE A 353 4.74 8.04 8.22
N GLN A 354 5.62 8.50 7.32
CA GLN A 354 5.98 7.84 6.08
C GLN A 354 7.39 8.23 5.61
N GLY A 355 7.91 7.53 4.62
CA GLY A 355 9.17 7.86 3.96
C GLY A 355 10.40 7.67 4.87
N ASP A 356 11.42 8.48 4.65
CA ASP A 356 12.67 8.40 5.42
C ASP A 356 12.50 8.78 6.89
N TYR A 357 11.58 9.71 7.14
CA TYR A 357 11.28 10.11 8.51
C TYR A 357 10.79 8.92 9.35
N ALA A 358 9.83 8.17 8.83
CA ALA A 358 9.23 7.05 9.56
C ALA A 358 10.04 5.76 9.46
N TRP A 359 10.60 5.46 8.27
CA TRP A 359 11.06 4.11 7.96
C TRP A 359 12.51 4.03 7.45
N GLY A 360 13.16 5.15 7.11
CA GLY A 360 14.41 5.12 6.35
C GLY A 360 14.18 4.59 4.94
N ALA A 361 13.07 5.00 4.31
CA ALA A 361 12.56 4.44 3.06
C ALA A 361 13.57 4.44 1.90
N THR A 362 14.33 5.53 1.75
CA THR A 362 15.39 5.63 0.73
C THR A 362 16.42 4.51 0.90
N HIS A 363 16.82 4.22 2.14
CA HIS A 363 17.78 3.16 2.42
C HIS A 363 17.19 1.76 2.11
N LEU A 364 15.94 1.49 2.52
CA LEU A 364 15.26 0.22 2.22
C LEU A 364 15.12 0.00 0.70
N MET A 365 14.73 1.04 -0.06
CA MET A 365 14.67 0.96 -1.53
C MET A 365 16.03 0.68 -2.13
N LYS A 366 17.07 1.37 -1.66
CA LYS A 366 18.43 1.18 -2.14
C LYS A 366 18.91 -0.25 -1.89
N GLN A 367 18.70 -0.81 -0.71
CA GLN A 367 19.01 -2.22 -0.41
C GLN A 367 18.31 -3.17 -1.40
N LEU A 368 17.02 -2.93 -1.69
CA LEU A 368 16.26 -3.75 -2.64
C LEU A 368 16.88 -3.73 -4.02
N PHE A 369 17.05 -2.55 -4.61
CA PHE A 369 17.48 -2.42 -6.01
C PHE A 369 18.97 -2.68 -6.23
N ASP A 370 19.83 -2.44 -5.24
CA ASP A 370 21.25 -2.83 -5.32
C ASP A 370 21.38 -4.35 -5.45
N LYS A 371 20.49 -5.14 -4.80
CA LYS A 371 20.54 -6.59 -4.85
C LYS A 371 19.65 -7.21 -5.92
N TYR A 372 18.45 -6.67 -6.11
CA TYR A 372 17.44 -7.15 -7.04
C TYR A 372 16.97 -6.03 -7.97
N PRO A 373 17.79 -5.62 -8.95
CA PRO A 373 17.48 -4.47 -9.82
C PRO A 373 16.24 -4.66 -10.69
N ASN A 374 15.76 -5.90 -10.82
CA ASN A 374 14.51 -6.22 -11.53
C ASN A 374 13.30 -6.45 -10.61
N ALA A 375 13.47 -6.31 -9.30
CA ALA A 375 12.35 -6.37 -8.37
C ALA A 375 11.40 -5.19 -8.58
N ILE A 376 10.15 -5.39 -8.14
CA ILE A 376 9.14 -4.33 -8.11
C ILE A 376 8.64 -4.14 -6.69
N GLN A 377 8.06 -2.97 -6.43
CA GLN A 377 7.46 -2.68 -5.13
C GLN A 377 6.21 -1.81 -5.27
N ASN A 378 5.31 -1.91 -4.29
CA ASN A 378 4.16 -1.02 -4.20
C ASN A 378 4.57 0.38 -3.68
N ASN A 379 3.61 1.30 -3.58
CA ASN A 379 3.83 2.67 -3.14
C ASN A 379 3.77 2.88 -1.62
N ARG A 380 3.45 1.86 -0.82
CA ARG A 380 3.15 2.03 0.61
C ARG A 380 4.35 2.37 1.50
N LEU A 381 5.56 2.37 0.96
CA LEU A 381 6.73 2.87 1.69
C LEU A 381 6.67 4.39 1.92
N TYR A 382 6.01 5.12 1.01
CA TYR A 382 5.86 6.58 1.05
C TYR A 382 4.42 7.06 1.16
N HIS A 383 3.42 6.18 1.06
CA HIS A 383 2.04 6.59 1.04
C HIS A 383 1.11 5.49 1.53
N SER A 384 0.01 5.87 2.18
CA SER A 384 -1.08 4.96 2.49
C SER A 384 -2.19 5.16 1.47
N ASP A 385 -2.43 4.17 0.60
CA ASP A 385 -3.49 4.24 -0.41
C ASP A 385 -4.80 3.59 0.04
N ASN A 386 -4.90 3.21 1.32
CA ASN A 386 -6.10 2.57 1.84
C ASN A 386 -7.37 3.41 1.63
N HIS A 387 -7.21 4.70 1.31
CA HIS A 387 -8.29 5.66 1.16
C HIS A 387 -8.06 6.61 -0.03
N LEU A 388 -7.76 6.07 -1.20
CA LEU A 388 -7.99 6.83 -2.42
C LEU A 388 -9.50 6.98 -2.57
N SER A 389 -10.03 8.07 -1.98
CA SER A 389 -11.42 8.46 -2.19
C SER A 389 -11.68 8.61 -3.68
N GLU A 390 -12.85 8.22 -4.13
CA GLU A 390 -13.39 8.50 -5.45
C GLU A 390 -13.36 10.00 -5.73
N GLY A 391 -12.37 10.47 -6.37
CA GLY A 391 -12.07 11.88 -6.57
C GLY A 391 -10.58 12.12 -6.68
N GLY A 392 -9.87 11.06 -7.08
CA GLY A 392 -8.43 10.94 -7.16
C GLY A 392 -7.70 12.23 -7.44
N ILE A 393 -7.02 12.71 -6.44
CA ILE A 393 -6.10 13.82 -6.57
C ILE A 393 -4.96 13.31 -7.43
N LYS A 394 -4.80 13.86 -8.63
CA LYS A 394 -3.63 13.62 -9.48
C LYS A 394 -2.40 14.13 -8.75
N VAL A 395 -1.72 13.26 -8.04
CA VAL A 395 -0.41 13.57 -7.47
C VAL A 395 0.59 13.36 -8.58
N THR A 396 1.22 14.42 -9.07
CA THR A 396 2.36 14.33 -9.97
C THR A 396 3.49 13.64 -9.21
N PRO A 397 4.10 12.58 -9.77
CA PRO A 397 4.81 11.61 -8.96
C PRO A 397 6.23 12.05 -8.64
N VAL A 398 6.45 12.26 -7.38
CA VAL A 398 7.68 11.72 -6.79
C VAL A 398 7.59 10.20 -6.93
N TRP A 399 8.68 9.56 -7.30
CA TRP A 399 8.67 8.10 -7.39
C TRP A 399 8.38 7.50 -5.99
N LYS A 400 7.23 6.88 -5.84
CA LYS A 400 6.75 6.32 -4.56
C LYS A 400 6.79 4.81 -4.55
N GLY A 401 7.00 4.22 -5.70
CA GLY A 401 6.92 2.79 -5.93
C GLY A 401 6.60 2.51 -7.39
N ASP A 402 6.50 1.26 -7.73
CA ASP A 402 6.21 0.84 -9.10
C ASP A 402 4.72 0.86 -9.42
N TYR A 403 3.88 0.63 -8.41
CA TYR A 403 2.43 0.59 -8.58
C TYR A 403 1.70 1.03 -7.31
N SER A 404 0.51 1.57 -7.50
CA SER A 404 -0.42 1.93 -6.41
C SER A 404 -1.25 0.73 -5.96
N THR A 405 -1.75 0.78 -4.73
CA THR A 405 -2.61 -0.28 -4.17
C THR A 405 -3.99 0.25 -3.80
N ALA A 406 -5.03 -0.54 -4.07
CA ALA A 406 -6.37 -0.36 -3.56
C ALA A 406 -6.75 -1.57 -2.69
N GLU A 407 -7.32 -1.34 -1.51
CA GLU A 407 -7.60 -2.40 -0.55
C GLU A 407 -9.09 -2.43 -0.21
N HIS A 408 -9.70 -3.61 -0.28
CA HIS A 408 -11.13 -3.85 -0.04
C HIS A 408 -12.11 -3.09 -0.96
N HIS A 409 -11.61 -2.38 -1.96
CA HIS A 409 -12.45 -1.72 -2.96
C HIS A 409 -11.81 -1.78 -4.33
N ILE A 410 -12.63 -1.64 -5.37
CA ILE A 410 -12.20 -1.54 -6.77
C ILE A 410 -12.58 -0.14 -7.25
N PRO A 411 -11.61 0.75 -7.51
CA PRO A 411 -11.90 2.10 -7.97
C PRO A 411 -12.71 2.08 -9.27
N ALA A 412 -13.81 2.84 -9.31
CA ALA A 412 -14.76 2.82 -10.43
C ALA A 412 -14.09 3.13 -11.80
N LYS A 413 -13.13 4.05 -11.81
CA LYS A 413 -12.36 4.42 -13.02
C LYS A 413 -10.94 3.82 -13.05
N GLY A 414 -10.59 2.92 -12.11
CA GLY A 414 -9.20 2.49 -11.91
C GLY A 414 -8.34 3.60 -11.29
N ILE A 415 -7.03 3.41 -11.34
CA ILE A 415 -6.02 4.38 -10.86
C ILE A 415 -5.08 4.68 -12.02
N ASP A 416 -4.69 5.94 -12.17
CA ASP A 416 -3.73 6.35 -13.20
C ASP A 416 -2.38 5.63 -12.99
N GLY A 417 -1.85 5.03 -14.05
CA GLY A 417 -0.60 4.27 -14.02
C GLY A 417 -0.80 2.79 -13.70
N ASP A 418 0.23 2.19 -13.11
CA ASP A 418 0.19 0.80 -12.68
C ASP A 418 -0.46 0.69 -11.30
N TRP A 419 -1.40 -0.22 -11.11
CA TRP A 419 -2.09 -0.40 -9.82
C TRP A 419 -2.56 -1.83 -9.58
N GLU A 420 -2.80 -2.16 -8.33
CA GLU A 420 -3.24 -3.47 -7.86
C GLU A 420 -4.40 -3.31 -6.87
N ALA A 421 -5.42 -4.14 -6.99
CA ALA A 421 -6.44 -4.28 -5.96
C ALA A 421 -6.22 -5.57 -5.17
N CYS A 422 -6.09 -5.45 -3.86
CA CYS A 422 -6.04 -6.62 -2.98
C CYS A 422 -7.39 -6.85 -2.28
N GLN A 423 -7.84 -8.11 -2.31
CA GLN A 423 -9.16 -8.52 -1.84
C GLN A 423 -9.09 -9.81 -1.02
N THR A 424 -10.07 -9.99 -0.16
CA THR A 424 -10.24 -11.20 0.64
C THR A 424 -11.33 -12.11 0.08
N LEU A 425 -11.29 -13.38 0.46
CA LEU A 425 -12.34 -14.36 0.12
C LEU A 425 -13.60 -14.22 0.98
N ASN A 426 -13.44 -13.66 2.20
CA ASN A 426 -14.48 -13.70 3.24
C ASN A 426 -14.44 -12.50 4.20
N GLY A 427 -13.75 -11.40 3.83
CA GLY A 427 -13.70 -10.17 4.62
C GLY A 427 -12.64 -10.14 5.73
N THR A 428 -11.73 -11.12 5.78
CA THR A 428 -10.57 -11.13 6.69
C THR A 428 -9.30 -11.57 5.96
N TRP A 429 -8.14 -11.03 6.33
CA TRP A 429 -6.87 -11.46 5.76
C TRP A 429 -6.36 -12.73 6.43
N GLY A 430 -6.28 -12.75 7.76
CA GLY A 430 -5.90 -13.91 8.54
C GLY A 430 -7.00 -14.97 8.60
N TYR A 431 -6.64 -16.19 9.00
CA TYR A 431 -7.61 -17.28 9.23
C TYR A 431 -8.54 -16.98 10.41
N SER A 432 -9.83 -17.08 10.19
CA SER A 432 -10.86 -17.04 11.20
C SER A 432 -11.73 -18.30 11.15
N ALA A 433 -11.77 -19.05 12.25
CA ALA A 433 -12.55 -20.29 12.32
C ALA A 433 -14.06 -20.04 12.33
N SER A 434 -14.50 -18.90 12.85
CA SER A 434 -15.93 -18.53 12.97
C SER A 434 -16.48 -17.85 11.71
N ASN A 435 -15.63 -17.33 10.82
CA ASN A 435 -16.08 -16.61 9.65
C ASN A 435 -16.56 -17.55 8.54
N GLN A 436 -17.85 -17.47 8.21
CA GLN A 436 -18.49 -18.27 7.15
C GLN A 436 -19.01 -17.42 5.96
N ARG A 437 -18.60 -16.15 5.86
CA ARG A 437 -19.07 -15.21 4.83
C ARG A 437 -18.27 -15.32 3.53
N TRP A 438 -18.21 -16.51 2.95
CA TRP A 438 -17.43 -16.76 1.73
C TRP A 438 -18.09 -16.16 0.49
N LYS A 439 -17.30 -15.49 -0.33
CA LYS A 439 -17.68 -15.12 -1.70
C LYS A 439 -17.86 -16.36 -2.57
N THR A 440 -18.55 -16.21 -3.68
CA THR A 440 -18.69 -17.25 -4.71
C THR A 440 -17.58 -17.12 -5.76
N VAL A 441 -17.33 -18.20 -6.52
CA VAL A 441 -16.42 -18.16 -7.69
C VAL A 441 -16.83 -17.07 -8.69
N LYS A 442 -18.15 -16.90 -8.89
CA LYS A 442 -18.70 -15.88 -9.79
C LYS A 442 -18.32 -14.48 -9.34
N GLU A 443 -18.54 -14.14 -8.08
CA GLU A 443 -18.18 -12.83 -7.52
C GLU A 443 -16.67 -12.56 -7.67
N LEU A 444 -15.82 -13.54 -7.33
CA LEU A 444 -14.37 -13.39 -7.40
C LEU A 444 -13.85 -13.24 -8.84
N VAL A 445 -14.42 -13.95 -9.80
CA VAL A 445 -14.10 -13.77 -11.23
C VAL A 445 -14.58 -12.41 -11.72
N HIS A 446 -15.75 -11.94 -11.28
CA HIS A 446 -16.23 -10.60 -11.62
C HIS A 446 -15.31 -9.51 -11.06
N GLU A 447 -14.85 -9.64 -9.81
CA GLU A 447 -13.86 -8.72 -9.23
C GLU A 447 -12.54 -8.72 -10.02
N LEU A 448 -12.01 -9.90 -10.37
CA LEU A 448 -10.82 -10.04 -11.23
C LEU A 448 -11.01 -9.31 -12.56
N VAL A 449 -12.13 -9.56 -13.23
CA VAL A 449 -12.45 -8.96 -14.53
C VAL A 449 -12.64 -7.44 -14.39
N ASP A 450 -13.29 -6.97 -13.34
CA ASP A 450 -13.49 -5.55 -13.05
C ASP A 450 -12.15 -4.82 -12.87
N VAL A 451 -11.23 -5.40 -12.11
CA VAL A 451 -9.89 -4.84 -11.91
C VAL A 451 -9.11 -4.81 -13.23
N VAL A 452 -9.08 -5.92 -13.96
CA VAL A 452 -8.29 -6.04 -15.19
C VAL A 452 -8.84 -5.15 -16.31
N SER A 453 -10.16 -5.02 -16.43
CA SER A 453 -10.80 -4.13 -17.41
C SER A 453 -10.53 -2.65 -17.13
N ARG A 454 -10.14 -2.28 -15.93
CA ARG A 454 -9.70 -0.95 -15.53
C ARG A 454 -8.17 -0.79 -15.49
N GLY A 455 -7.43 -1.79 -16.00
CA GLY A 455 -5.97 -1.75 -16.17
C GLY A 455 -5.15 -2.26 -14.99
N GLY A 456 -5.79 -2.62 -13.88
CA GLY A 456 -5.13 -3.09 -12.66
C GLY A 456 -4.72 -4.56 -12.68
N ASN A 457 -4.04 -4.96 -11.61
CA ASN A 457 -3.79 -6.33 -11.21
C ASN A 457 -4.66 -6.72 -10.02
N PHE A 458 -5.04 -7.99 -9.93
CA PHE A 458 -5.86 -8.52 -8.84
C PHE A 458 -5.03 -9.42 -7.93
N LEU A 459 -4.96 -9.09 -6.64
CA LEU A 459 -4.25 -9.85 -5.62
C LEU A 459 -5.27 -10.42 -4.63
N LEU A 460 -5.54 -11.73 -4.70
CA LEU A 460 -6.58 -12.40 -3.92
C LEU A 460 -5.99 -13.20 -2.76
N ASN A 461 -6.48 -12.96 -1.57
CA ASN A 461 -5.92 -13.48 -0.32
C ASN A 461 -6.37 -14.89 0.03
N ILE A 462 -5.48 -15.66 0.63
CA ILE A 462 -5.78 -16.81 1.50
C ILE A 462 -5.25 -16.55 2.92
N GLY A 463 -5.98 -17.04 3.93
CA GLY A 463 -5.51 -17.10 5.33
C GLY A 463 -5.32 -18.56 5.73
N PRO A 464 -4.09 -19.10 5.73
CA PRO A 464 -3.83 -20.48 6.17
C PRO A 464 -4.17 -20.70 7.65
N MET A 465 -4.63 -21.91 7.97
CA MET A 465 -4.92 -22.40 9.32
C MET A 465 -3.65 -22.47 10.19
N PRO A 466 -3.76 -22.66 11.51
CA PRO A 466 -2.60 -22.64 12.42
C PRO A 466 -1.45 -23.56 12.03
N ASP A 467 -1.74 -24.69 11.39
CA ASP A 467 -0.75 -25.65 10.90
C ASP A 467 -0.20 -25.35 9.49
N GLY A 468 -0.68 -24.28 8.86
CA GLY A 468 -0.35 -23.90 7.49
C GLY A 468 -1.24 -24.53 6.42
N SER A 469 -2.19 -25.39 6.76
CA SER A 469 -3.15 -25.94 5.80
C SER A 469 -4.09 -24.86 5.27
N ILE A 470 -4.52 -24.97 4.02
CA ILE A 470 -5.44 -24.03 3.41
C ILE A 470 -6.88 -24.44 3.76
N PRO A 471 -7.75 -23.53 4.21
CA PRO A 471 -9.18 -23.82 4.39
C PRO A 471 -9.79 -24.43 3.13
N LYS A 472 -10.65 -25.45 3.31
CA LYS A 472 -11.27 -26.18 2.17
C LYS A 472 -12.07 -25.26 1.25
N GLU A 473 -12.71 -24.25 1.79
CA GLU A 473 -13.45 -23.23 1.06
C GLU A 473 -12.51 -22.42 0.16
N SER A 474 -11.38 -21.97 0.70
CA SER A 474 -10.35 -21.26 -0.08
C SER A 474 -9.83 -22.12 -1.24
N VAL A 475 -9.56 -23.42 -0.97
CA VAL A 475 -9.13 -24.37 -2.01
C VAL A 475 -10.20 -24.51 -3.11
N ALA A 476 -11.47 -24.65 -2.74
CA ALA A 476 -12.57 -24.78 -3.68
C ALA A 476 -12.73 -23.53 -4.56
N LEU A 477 -12.64 -22.34 -3.96
CA LEU A 477 -12.75 -21.05 -4.65
C LEU A 477 -11.61 -20.85 -5.66
N PHE A 478 -10.35 -21.06 -5.23
CA PHE A 478 -9.20 -20.92 -6.13
C PHE A 478 -9.22 -21.96 -7.27
N LYS A 479 -9.62 -23.20 -7.00
CA LYS A 479 -9.81 -24.20 -8.07
C LYS A 479 -10.93 -23.82 -9.03
N GLY A 480 -12.03 -23.25 -8.53
CA GLY A 480 -13.12 -22.75 -9.36
C GLY A 480 -12.68 -21.59 -10.27
N ILE A 481 -11.93 -20.62 -9.74
CA ILE A 481 -11.30 -19.56 -10.54
C ILE A 481 -10.35 -20.17 -11.58
N GLY A 482 -9.50 -21.11 -11.18
CA GLY A 482 -8.56 -21.79 -12.07
C GLY A 482 -9.24 -22.51 -13.23
N LYS A 483 -10.40 -23.15 -12.99
CA LYS A 483 -11.21 -23.76 -14.05
C LYS A 483 -11.66 -22.72 -15.08
N TRP A 484 -12.17 -21.58 -14.62
CA TRP A 484 -12.59 -20.51 -15.53
C TRP A 484 -11.40 -19.87 -16.25
N MET A 485 -10.27 -19.63 -15.54
CA MET A 485 -9.05 -19.07 -16.11
C MET A 485 -8.42 -19.96 -17.18
N LYS A 486 -8.48 -21.29 -17.03
CA LYS A 486 -7.97 -22.24 -18.04
C LYS A 486 -8.68 -22.08 -19.39
N GLU A 487 -9.97 -21.76 -19.38
CA GLU A 487 -10.78 -21.56 -20.58
C GLU A 487 -10.73 -20.14 -21.11
N ASN A 488 -10.61 -19.15 -20.21
CA ASN A 488 -10.83 -17.73 -20.52
C ASN A 488 -9.62 -16.82 -20.24
N GLY A 489 -8.52 -17.34 -19.72
CA GLY A 489 -7.37 -16.55 -19.31
C GLY A 489 -6.72 -15.70 -20.42
N GLU A 490 -6.94 -16.06 -21.70
CA GLU A 490 -6.52 -15.23 -22.84
C GLU A 490 -7.12 -13.81 -22.78
N ALA A 491 -8.31 -13.67 -22.20
CA ALA A 491 -9.00 -12.38 -22.03
C ALA A 491 -8.51 -11.58 -20.79
N ILE A 492 -7.63 -12.17 -19.98
CA ILE A 492 -7.08 -11.60 -18.77
C ILE A 492 -5.59 -11.27 -18.96
N TYR A 493 -4.77 -12.30 -19.27
CA TYR A 493 -3.32 -12.13 -19.38
C TYR A 493 -2.91 -11.27 -20.58
N GLU A 494 -1.90 -10.43 -20.36
CA GLU A 494 -1.32 -9.54 -21.39
C GLU A 494 -2.33 -8.53 -21.97
N THR A 495 -3.49 -8.36 -21.31
CA THR A 495 -4.48 -7.39 -21.75
C THR A 495 -4.25 -6.01 -21.15
N ARG A 496 -4.95 -5.02 -21.68
CA ARG A 496 -4.98 -3.64 -21.21
C ARG A 496 -6.42 -3.25 -20.94
N ALA A 497 -6.61 -2.12 -20.26
CA ALA A 497 -7.90 -1.58 -19.90
C ALA A 497 -8.88 -1.48 -21.07
N ASN A 498 -10.15 -1.42 -20.73
CA ASN A 498 -11.22 -1.04 -21.64
C ASN A 498 -10.80 0.22 -22.42
N PRO A 499 -10.80 0.16 -23.78
CA PRO A 499 -10.42 1.31 -24.59
C PRO A 499 -11.53 2.36 -24.73
N PHE A 500 -12.71 2.07 -24.20
CA PHE A 500 -13.88 2.95 -24.26
C PHE A 500 -14.10 3.57 -22.87
N ASP A 501 -14.33 4.87 -22.79
CA ASP A 501 -14.70 5.53 -21.53
C ASP A 501 -16.20 5.35 -21.22
N VAL A 502 -16.63 4.09 -21.24
CA VAL A 502 -18.03 3.68 -21.01
C VAL A 502 -18.06 2.41 -20.17
N GLU A 503 -18.95 2.37 -19.19
CA GLU A 503 -19.33 1.13 -18.51
C GLU A 503 -20.48 0.44 -19.23
N PHE A 504 -20.38 -0.87 -19.36
CA PHE A 504 -21.40 -1.68 -20.02
C PHE A 504 -22.25 -2.42 -18.99
N PRO A 505 -23.58 -2.32 -19.03
CA PRO A 505 -24.46 -3.00 -18.07
C PRO A 505 -24.40 -4.54 -18.19
N TRP A 506 -23.97 -5.04 -19.34
CA TRP A 506 -23.87 -6.47 -19.63
C TRP A 506 -22.53 -7.10 -19.18
N GLY A 507 -21.49 -6.29 -18.86
CA GLY A 507 -20.17 -6.83 -18.48
C GLY A 507 -19.03 -5.85 -18.66
N ARG A 508 -17.86 -6.37 -19.08
CA ARG A 508 -16.62 -5.60 -19.22
C ARG A 508 -15.91 -5.90 -20.54
N VAL A 509 -14.96 -5.02 -20.86
CA VAL A 509 -14.14 -5.14 -22.07
C VAL A 509 -12.66 -5.07 -21.68
N THR A 510 -11.85 -5.94 -22.27
CA THR A 510 -10.39 -5.83 -22.25
C THR A 510 -9.87 -5.83 -23.69
N ARG A 511 -8.64 -5.33 -23.90
CA ARG A 511 -8.00 -5.32 -25.22
C ARG A 511 -6.62 -5.95 -25.20
N LYS A 512 -6.23 -6.57 -26.32
CA LYS A 512 -4.86 -7.06 -26.56
C LYS A 512 -4.34 -6.51 -27.88
N GLY A 513 -3.35 -5.63 -27.80
CA GLY A 513 -2.89 -4.86 -28.95
C GLY A 513 -4.02 -4.00 -29.57
N ASP A 514 -3.90 -3.72 -30.87
CA ASP A 514 -4.81 -2.81 -31.59
C ASP A 514 -5.84 -3.57 -32.44
N ASN A 515 -5.87 -4.89 -32.35
CA ASN A 515 -6.70 -5.71 -33.22
C ASN A 515 -7.54 -6.77 -32.50
N THR A 516 -7.52 -6.79 -31.17
CA THR A 516 -8.27 -7.80 -30.41
C THR A 516 -8.98 -7.16 -29.22
N LEU A 517 -10.28 -7.38 -29.12
CA LEU A 517 -11.11 -7.04 -27.97
C LEU A 517 -11.69 -8.33 -27.38
N TYR A 518 -11.83 -8.36 -26.07
CA TYR A 518 -12.55 -9.41 -25.35
C TYR A 518 -13.73 -8.79 -24.63
N LEU A 519 -14.91 -9.34 -24.86
CA LEU A 519 -16.15 -8.97 -24.18
C LEU A 519 -16.43 -10.02 -23.12
N LEU A 520 -16.35 -9.62 -21.85
CA LEU A 520 -16.56 -10.49 -20.70
C LEU A 520 -17.96 -10.22 -20.16
N ILE A 521 -18.89 -11.12 -20.44
CA ILE A 521 -20.33 -10.92 -20.32
C ILE A 521 -20.81 -11.55 -19.02
N TYR A 522 -21.32 -10.75 -18.12
CA TYR A 522 -21.89 -11.16 -16.83
C TYR A 522 -23.35 -11.53 -16.94
N GLN A 523 -24.08 -10.76 -17.76
CA GLN A 523 -25.49 -10.94 -17.96
C GLN A 523 -25.87 -10.57 -19.41
N LEU A 524 -26.50 -11.49 -20.10
CA LEU A 524 -27.01 -11.23 -21.44
C LEU A 524 -28.36 -10.49 -21.33
N PRO A 525 -28.54 -9.34 -22.03
CA PRO A 525 -29.86 -8.70 -22.15
C PRO A 525 -30.91 -9.62 -22.77
N GLU A 526 -32.20 -9.39 -22.50
CA GLU A 526 -33.31 -10.16 -23.07
C GLU A 526 -33.32 -10.18 -24.60
N SER A 527 -32.83 -9.10 -25.22
CA SER A 527 -32.67 -9.04 -26.68
C SER A 527 -31.66 -10.06 -27.24
N GLY A 528 -30.88 -10.71 -26.38
CA GLY A 528 -29.79 -11.59 -26.81
C GLY A 528 -28.65 -10.87 -27.52
N LYS A 529 -28.63 -9.55 -27.51
CA LYS A 529 -27.64 -8.72 -28.21
C LYS A 529 -26.93 -7.77 -27.25
N ILE A 530 -25.63 -7.58 -27.50
CA ILE A 530 -24.82 -6.56 -26.82
C ILE A 530 -24.16 -5.68 -27.86
N SER A 531 -23.83 -4.44 -27.50
CA SER A 531 -23.14 -3.51 -28.39
C SER A 531 -21.93 -2.85 -27.73
N ILE A 532 -20.98 -2.44 -28.57
CA ILE A 532 -19.81 -1.65 -28.19
C ILE A 532 -19.61 -0.50 -29.17
N PRO A 533 -19.12 0.67 -28.72
CA PRO A 533 -18.99 1.88 -29.54
C PRO A 533 -17.71 1.84 -30.38
N CYS A 534 -17.62 0.89 -31.30
CA CYS A 534 -16.49 0.81 -32.24
C CYS A 534 -16.95 0.37 -33.63
N LYS A 535 -16.07 0.64 -34.61
CA LYS A 535 -16.21 0.20 -35.99
C LYS A 535 -14.94 -0.56 -36.41
N PHE A 536 -15.11 -1.70 -37.04
CA PHE A 536 -14.01 -2.46 -37.60
C PHE A 536 -13.71 -2.05 -39.03
N LYS A 537 -12.43 -1.81 -39.33
CA LYS A 537 -11.93 -1.56 -40.69
C LYS A 537 -11.69 -2.90 -41.38
N GLY A 538 -12.56 -3.21 -42.35
CA GLY A 538 -12.52 -4.49 -43.10
C GLY A 538 -13.13 -5.65 -42.34
N LYS A 539 -12.59 -6.85 -42.53
CA LYS A 539 -13.15 -8.08 -41.98
C LYS A 539 -12.93 -8.19 -40.48
N ALA A 540 -14.01 -8.35 -39.73
CA ALA A 540 -13.99 -8.68 -38.31
C ALA A 540 -14.55 -10.09 -38.08
N VAL A 541 -14.06 -10.76 -37.04
CA VAL A 541 -14.52 -12.09 -36.63
C VAL A 541 -14.82 -12.06 -35.12
N ALA A 542 -16.03 -12.49 -34.76
CA ALA A 542 -16.45 -12.72 -33.40
C ALA A 542 -16.53 -14.23 -33.11
N THR A 543 -15.94 -14.66 -32.00
CA THR A 543 -15.97 -16.07 -31.56
C THR A 543 -16.14 -16.18 -30.06
N MET A 544 -16.90 -17.18 -29.61
CA MET A 544 -16.89 -17.59 -28.20
C MET A 544 -15.48 -18.10 -27.86
N LEU A 545 -14.90 -17.62 -26.77
CA LEU A 545 -13.51 -17.98 -26.45
C LEU A 545 -13.38 -19.45 -26.05
N LYS A 546 -14.32 -19.97 -25.27
CA LYS A 546 -14.34 -21.33 -24.71
C LYS A 546 -14.40 -22.42 -25.79
N ASN A 547 -15.36 -22.33 -26.73
CA ASN A 547 -15.65 -23.39 -27.71
C ASN A 547 -15.34 -23.02 -29.16
N LYS A 548 -14.79 -21.81 -29.40
CA LYS A 548 -14.45 -21.26 -30.72
C LYS A 548 -15.65 -21.10 -31.68
N GLN A 549 -16.88 -21.23 -31.19
CA GLN A 549 -18.06 -21.04 -31.98
C GLN A 549 -18.14 -19.61 -32.52
N LYS A 550 -18.45 -19.47 -33.82
CA LYS A 550 -18.61 -18.15 -34.44
C LYS A 550 -19.88 -17.46 -33.92
N VAL A 551 -19.75 -16.16 -33.70
CA VAL A 551 -20.82 -15.29 -33.23
C VAL A 551 -21.18 -14.29 -34.36
N ALA A 552 -22.45 -14.06 -34.57
CA ALA A 552 -22.90 -13.10 -35.57
C ALA A 552 -22.56 -11.66 -35.12
N LEU A 553 -21.93 -10.91 -36.02
CA LEU A 553 -21.53 -9.54 -35.80
C LEU A 553 -22.08 -8.66 -36.91
N SER A 554 -22.69 -7.54 -36.55
CA SER A 554 -23.10 -6.47 -37.46
C SER A 554 -22.56 -5.12 -36.95
N GLN A 555 -22.38 -4.17 -37.85
CA GLN A 555 -21.88 -2.86 -37.49
C GLN A 555 -22.62 -1.76 -38.23
N SER A 556 -22.72 -0.60 -37.56
CA SER A 556 -23.27 0.64 -38.08
C SER A 556 -22.28 1.77 -37.90
N GLU A 557 -22.65 3.00 -38.26
CA GLU A 557 -21.86 4.20 -37.95
C GLU A 557 -21.80 4.56 -36.46
N LYS A 558 -22.64 3.91 -35.60
CA LYS A 558 -22.78 4.24 -34.18
C LYS A 558 -22.25 3.16 -33.26
N GLU A 559 -22.25 1.89 -33.70
CA GLU A 559 -21.90 0.77 -32.82
C GLU A 559 -21.62 -0.52 -33.62
N CYS A 560 -20.94 -1.43 -32.98
CA CYS A 560 -20.81 -2.81 -33.37
C CYS A 560 -21.68 -3.67 -32.45
N VAL A 561 -22.61 -4.43 -33.05
CA VAL A 561 -23.57 -5.29 -32.37
C VAL A 561 -23.15 -6.75 -32.48
N ILE A 562 -23.15 -7.45 -31.37
CA ILE A 562 -22.83 -8.87 -31.25
C ILE A 562 -24.11 -9.60 -30.84
N ASN A 563 -24.55 -10.56 -31.68
CA ASN A 563 -25.78 -11.33 -31.45
C ASN A 563 -25.42 -12.68 -30.80
N LEU A 564 -25.86 -12.87 -29.58
CA LEU A 564 -25.62 -14.06 -28.74
C LEU A 564 -26.92 -14.87 -28.51
N SER A 565 -28.01 -14.54 -29.21
CA SER A 565 -29.27 -15.28 -29.08
C SER A 565 -29.06 -16.76 -29.38
N GLY A 566 -29.49 -17.62 -28.45
CA GLY A 566 -29.34 -19.08 -28.57
C GLY A 566 -27.93 -19.62 -28.37
N MET A 567 -26.95 -18.76 -28.00
CA MET A 567 -25.60 -19.23 -27.68
C MET A 567 -25.54 -19.75 -26.24
N PRO A 568 -24.71 -20.78 -25.98
CA PRO A 568 -24.49 -21.29 -24.60
C PRO A 568 -23.76 -20.24 -23.77
N MET A 569 -24.35 -19.82 -22.68
CA MET A 569 -23.74 -18.86 -21.75
C MET A 569 -23.07 -19.59 -20.58
N ASP A 570 -21.92 -19.08 -20.13
CA ASP A 570 -21.21 -19.56 -18.95
C ASP A 570 -21.86 -18.92 -17.69
N GLU A 571 -22.03 -19.72 -16.66
CA GLU A 571 -22.67 -19.25 -15.40
C GLU A 571 -21.84 -18.21 -14.65
N VAL A 572 -20.51 -18.21 -14.84
CA VAL A 572 -19.59 -17.28 -14.21
C VAL A 572 -19.45 -16.01 -15.05
N ALA A 573 -18.88 -16.12 -16.23
CA ALA A 573 -18.79 -15.06 -17.22
C ALA A 573 -18.45 -15.65 -18.59
N THR A 574 -19.26 -15.30 -19.59
CA THR A 574 -19.02 -15.71 -20.97
C THR A 574 -18.05 -14.76 -21.65
N VAL A 575 -17.10 -15.31 -22.42
CA VAL A 575 -16.11 -14.47 -23.12
C VAL A 575 -16.26 -14.59 -24.63
N VAL A 576 -16.43 -13.44 -25.30
CA VAL A 576 -16.41 -13.32 -26.75
C VAL A 576 -15.15 -12.58 -27.18
N LYS A 577 -14.39 -13.20 -28.08
CA LYS A 577 -13.22 -12.60 -28.71
C LYS A 577 -13.61 -11.96 -30.03
N LEU A 578 -13.29 -10.68 -30.18
CA LEU A 578 -13.42 -9.93 -31.43
C LEU A 578 -12.03 -9.72 -32.02
N LYS A 579 -11.81 -10.09 -33.26
CA LYS A 579 -10.56 -9.93 -33.97
C LYS A 579 -10.76 -9.14 -35.25
N GLY A 580 -10.02 -8.06 -35.40
CA GLY A 580 -10.05 -7.15 -36.54
C GLY A 580 -9.46 -5.78 -36.15
N LYS A 581 -9.02 -4.99 -37.09
CA LYS A 581 -8.57 -3.62 -36.83
C LYS A 581 -9.79 -2.75 -36.56
N TRP A 582 -9.88 -2.19 -35.36
CA TRP A 582 -11.01 -1.39 -34.90
C TRP A 582 -10.61 0.06 -34.58
N GLU A 583 -11.58 0.94 -34.56
CA GLU A 583 -11.46 2.31 -34.07
C GLU A 583 -12.62 2.63 -33.12
N SER A 584 -12.36 3.46 -32.10
CA SER A 584 -13.40 3.94 -31.19
C SER A 584 -14.30 4.94 -31.92
N LEU A 585 -15.60 4.88 -31.64
CA LEU A 585 -16.61 5.87 -32.10
C LEU A 585 -16.90 6.92 -31.02
N ILE A 586 -16.24 6.80 -29.86
CA ILE A 586 -16.25 7.79 -28.78
C ILE A 586 -14.91 8.55 -28.86
N GLN A 587 -15.02 9.88 -28.89
CA GLN A 587 -13.87 10.80 -28.85
C GLN A 587 -13.37 11.00 -27.44
#